data_b6d9843af992bda3b6aed19a39933673
#
_entry.id   b6d9843af992bda3b6aed19a39933673
#
_cell.length_a   1.000
_cell.length_b   1.000
_cell.length_c   1.000
_cell.angle_alpha   90.00
_cell.angle_beta   90.00
_cell.angle_gamma   90.00
#
_symmetry.space_group_name_H-M   'P 1'
#
loop_
_entity.id
_entity.type
_entity.pdbx_description
1 polymer ?
#
loop_
_entity_poly.entity_id
_entity_poly.type
_entity_poly.pdbx_seq_one_letter_code
_entity_poly.pdbx_strand_id
1 'polypeptide(L)'
;MLKLLMELITYDDFAKVEFRVGEILEAKAVEKSEKLIRMVVDFGEDFGKKIVFSGIRKWYEPLQLLNVKTVFIVNMPPKKIMGEESQAMIF
;
A
#
# COMPACT_ATOMS: atom_id res chain seq x y z
N MET A 1 17.64 -4.77 -15.11
CA MET A 1 17.61 -5.90 -16.03
C MET A 1 16.18 -6.28 -16.36
N LEU A 2 15.96 -6.52 -17.61
CA LEU A 2 14.66 -7.01 -18.01
C LEU A 2 14.51 -8.47 -17.58
N LYS A 3 13.39 -8.76 -16.96
CA LYS A 3 13.07 -10.12 -16.57
C LYS A 3 12.58 -10.86 -17.82
N LEU A 4 13.40 -11.77 -18.32
CA LEU A 4 13.08 -12.49 -19.53
C LEU A 4 12.03 -13.56 -19.32
N LEU A 5 12.03 -14.15 -18.12
CA LEU A 5 11.04 -15.15 -17.76
C LEU A 5 10.15 -14.60 -16.68
N MET A 6 8.89 -14.55 -16.96
CA MET A 6 7.90 -14.19 -15.95
C MET A 6 7.44 -15.45 -15.24
N GLU A 7 7.39 -15.37 -13.94
CA GLU A 7 6.75 -16.39 -13.15
C GLU A 7 5.24 -16.23 -13.29
N LEU A 8 4.59 -17.24 -13.81
CA LEU A 8 3.15 -17.19 -14.00
C LEU A 8 2.44 -17.59 -12.71
N ILE A 9 1.47 -16.82 -12.32
CA ILE A 9 0.60 -17.19 -11.21
C ILE A 9 -0.62 -17.93 -11.78
N THR A 10 -1.16 -18.82 -10.98
CA THR A 10 -2.37 -19.55 -11.35
C THR A 10 -3.59 -18.71 -10.95
N TYR A 11 -4.75 -19.12 -11.47
CA TYR A 11 -6.00 -18.53 -11.00
C TYR A 11 -6.17 -18.72 -9.50
N ASP A 12 -5.77 -19.86 -8.96
CA ASP A 12 -5.86 -20.13 -7.53
C ASP A 12 -4.99 -19.17 -6.73
N ASP A 13 -3.79 -18.86 -7.23
CA ASP A 13 -2.93 -17.88 -6.59
C ASP A 13 -3.57 -16.49 -6.58
N PHE A 14 -4.12 -16.08 -7.71
CA PHE A 14 -4.78 -14.79 -7.82
C PHE A 14 -6.01 -14.72 -6.93
N ALA A 15 -6.78 -15.79 -6.85
CA ALA A 15 -8.00 -15.84 -6.05
C ALA A 15 -7.73 -15.65 -4.54
N LYS A 16 -6.51 -15.91 -4.10
CA LYS A 16 -6.12 -15.69 -2.70
C LYS A 16 -5.89 -14.22 -2.37
N VAL A 17 -5.66 -13.39 -3.37
CA VAL A 17 -5.40 -11.97 -3.15
C VAL A 17 -6.69 -11.29 -2.77
N GLU A 18 -6.69 -10.58 -1.65
CA GLU A 18 -7.85 -9.82 -1.22
C GLU A 18 -7.63 -8.34 -1.47
N PHE A 19 -8.51 -7.75 -2.25
CA PHE A 19 -8.51 -6.32 -2.55
C PHE A 19 -9.57 -5.62 -1.72
N ARG A 20 -9.24 -4.43 -1.23
CA ARG A 20 -10.22 -3.58 -0.55
C ARG A 20 -10.00 -2.15 -0.97
N VAL A 21 -11.10 -1.42 -1.07
CA VAL A 21 -11.04 0.03 -1.26
C VAL A 21 -10.78 0.67 0.09
N GLY A 22 -9.79 1.55 0.12
CA GLY A 22 -9.50 2.34 1.31
C GLY A 22 -9.43 3.80 0.98
N GLU A 23 -9.76 4.64 1.96
CA GLU A 23 -9.63 6.09 1.84
C GLU A 23 -8.39 6.55 2.57
N ILE A 24 -7.54 7.29 1.88
CA ILE A 24 -6.31 7.81 2.47
C ILE A 24 -6.64 9.04 3.29
N LEU A 25 -6.58 8.89 4.60
CA LEU A 25 -6.92 9.98 5.53
C LEU A 25 -5.74 10.88 5.83
N GLU A 26 -4.53 10.32 5.83
CA GLU A 26 -3.30 11.05 6.06
C GLU A 26 -2.23 10.53 5.12
N ALA A 27 -1.39 11.43 4.65
CA ALA A 27 -0.26 11.06 3.82
C ALA A 27 0.91 11.97 4.15
N LYS A 28 2.08 11.40 4.36
CA LYS A 28 3.25 12.12 4.80
C LYS A 28 4.50 11.53 4.17
N ALA A 29 5.36 12.40 3.66
CA ALA A 29 6.67 11.96 3.21
C ALA A 29 7.47 11.45 4.42
N VAL A 30 8.13 10.32 4.26
CA VAL A 30 8.98 9.77 5.30
C VAL A 30 10.30 10.54 5.30
N GLU A 31 10.63 11.13 6.42
CA GLU A 31 11.73 12.07 6.53
C GLU A 31 13.09 11.50 6.10
N LYS A 32 13.34 10.24 6.42
CA LYS A 32 14.61 9.58 6.12
C LYS A 32 14.59 8.77 4.84
N SER A 33 13.60 8.98 3.99
CA SER A 33 13.47 8.24 2.75
C SER A 33 13.07 9.16 1.63
N GLU A 34 13.69 8.98 0.48
CA GLU A 34 13.32 9.72 -0.73
C GLU A 34 12.18 9.07 -1.49
N LYS A 35 11.83 7.85 -1.11
CA LYS A 35 10.89 7.02 -1.88
C LYS A 35 9.56 6.80 -1.20
N LEU A 36 9.53 6.89 0.13
CA LEU A 36 8.38 6.42 0.88
C LEU A 36 7.42 7.52 1.26
N ILE A 37 6.13 7.20 1.15
CA ILE A 37 5.05 7.95 1.73
C ILE A 37 4.37 7.06 2.77
N ARG A 38 4.16 7.59 3.97
CA ARG A 38 3.41 6.92 5.03
C ARG A 38 1.98 7.39 4.97
N MET A 39 1.06 6.45 4.93
CA MET A 39 -0.35 6.76 4.82
C MET A 39 -1.13 6.11 5.97
N VAL A 40 -2.16 6.80 6.42
CA VAL A 40 -3.20 6.21 7.27
C VAL A 40 -4.40 6.01 6.37
N VAL A 41 -4.86 4.77 6.24
CA VAL A 41 -5.91 4.40 5.31
C VAL A 41 -7.07 3.79 6.07
N ASP A 42 -8.27 4.26 5.77
CA ASP A 42 -9.50 3.77 6.37
C ASP A 42 -10.16 2.79 5.41
N PHE A 43 -10.28 1.54 5.84
CA PHE A 43 -10.90 0.47 5.06
C PHE A 43 -12.34 0.18 5.49
N GLY A 44 -12.92 1.00 6.35
CA GLY A 44 -14.27 0.80 6.84
C GLY A 44 -14.31 0.24 8.25
N GLU A 45 -15.50 0.14 8.80
CA GLU A 45 -15.68 -0.23 10.21
C GLU A 45 -15.19 -1.64 10.52
N ASP A 46 -15.36 -2.57 9.58
CA ASP A 46 -15.01 -3.97 9.80
C ASP A 46 -13.51 -4.22 9.78
N PHE A 47 -12.79 -3.50 8.95
CA PHE A 47 -11.35 -3.70 8.78
C PHE A 47 -10.52 -2.63 9.47
N GLY A 48 -11.07 -1.43 9.60
CA GLY A 48 -10.46 -0.34 10.36
C GLY A 48 -9.40 0.44 9.61
N LYS A 49 -8.69 1.24 10.39
CA LYS A 49 -7.60 2.07 9.87
C LYS A 49 -6.29 1.31 9.94
N LYS A 50 -5.51 1.41 8.87
CA LYS A 50 -4.23 0.73 8.78
C LYS A 50 -3.15 1.70 8.34
N ILE A 51 -1.92 1.41 8.74
CA ILE A 51 -0.75 2.14 8.31
C ILE A 51 -0.21 1.47 7.05
N VAL A 52 0.03 2.27 6.02
CA VAL A 52 0.54 1.76 4.75
C VAL A 52 1.71 2.62 4.30
N PHE A 53 2.84 1.98 4.00
CA PHE A 53 3.97 2.65 3.38
C PHE A 53 4.00 2.27 1.91
N SER A 54 4.30 3.25 1.06
CA SER A 54 4.43 2.98 -0.36
C SER A 54 5.56 3.78 -0.96
N GLY A 55 6.30 3.15 -1.87
CA GLY A 55 7.42 3.77 -2.56
C GLY A 55 7.00 4.61 -3.75
N ILE A 56 5.99 5.45 -3.61
CA ILE A 56 5.42 6.22 -4.72
C ILE A 56 5.74 7.72 -4.66
N ARG A 57 6.61 8.12 -3.75
CA ARG A 57 6.94 9.54 -3.56
C ARG A 57 7.50 10.21 -4.80
N LYS A 58 8.14 9.45 -5.65
CA LYS A 58 8.68 9.99 -6.90
C LYS A 58 7.60 10.47 -7.85
N TRP A 59 6.41 9.89 -7.78
CA TRP A 59 5.31 10.19 -8.71
C TRP A 59 4.20 11.01 -8.09
N TYR A 60 4.11 11.05 -6.75
CA TYR A 60 3.02 11.73 -6.06
C TYR A 60 3.53 12.54 -4.89
N GLU A 61 2.99 13.75 -4.73
CA GLU A 61 3.16 14.49 -3.50
C GLU A 61 2.13 13.98 -2.48
N PRO A 62 2.47 13.98 -1.17
CA PRO A 62 1.53 13.51 -0.16
C PRO A 62 0.16 14.18 -0.23
N LEU A 63 0.12 15.49 -0.49
CA LEU A 63 -1.15 16.22 -0.56
C LEU A 63 -2.06 15.72 -1.67
N GLN A 64 -1.51 15.17 -2.73
CA GLN A 64 -2.29 14.63 -3.84
C GLN A 64 -3.04 13.36 -3.45
N LEU A 65 -2.60 12.71 -2.38
CA LEU A 65 -3.18 11.44 -1.94
C LEU A 65 -4.25 11.61 -0.89
N LEU A 66 -4.37 12.78 -0.27
CA LEU A 66 -5.35 13.02 0.78
C LEU A 66 -6.77 12.85 0.25
N ASN A 67 -7.55 12.10 1.00
CA ASN A 67 -8.97 11.81 0.69
C ASN A 67 -9.18 11.03 -0.61
N VAL A 68 -8.13 10.45 -1.14
CA VAL A 68 -8.24 9.59 -2.31
C VAL A 68 -8.71 8.21 -1.87
N LYS A 69 -9.69 7.67 -2.59
CA LYS A 69 -10.12 6.29 -2.42
C LYS A 69 -9.50 5.46 -3.52
N THR A 70 -8.82 4.41 -3.14
CA THR A 70 -8.19 3.53 -4.11
C THR A 70 -8.14 2.10 -3.57
N VAL A 71 -7.62 1.20 -4.37
CA VAL A 71 -7.61 -0.23 -4.08
C VAL A 71 -6.29 -0.61 -3.42
N PHE A 72 -6.37 -1.43 -2.41
CA PHE A 72 -5.21 -1.98 -1.71
C PHE A 72 -5.31 -3.49 -1.63
N ILE A 73 -4.16 -4.14 -1.57
CA ILE A 73 -4.06 -5.56 -1.25
C ILE A 73 -3.85 -5.66 0.25
N VAL A 74 -4.74 -6.38 0.93
CA VAL A 74 -4.80 -6.33 2.40
C VAL A 74 -4.43 -7.63 3.10
N ASN A 75 -4.26 -8.72 2.38
CA ASN A 75 -3.96 -10.03 2.99
C ASN A 75 -2.54 -10.51 2.75
N MET A 76 -1.62 -9.59 2.71
CA MET A 76 -0.19 -9.92 2.70
C MET A 76 0.37 -9.81 4.12
N PRO A 77 1.42 -10.58 4.44
CA PRO A 77 2.08 -10.42 5.73
C PRO A 77 2.55 -8.98 5.91
N PRO A 78 2.38 -8.39 7.09
CA PRO A 78 2.89 -7.04 7.33
C PRO A 78 4.40 -6.98 7.16
N LYS A 79 4.87 -5.88 6.60
CA LYS A 79 6.29 -5.66 6.40
C LYS A 79 6.73 -4.52 7.30
N LYS A 80 7.78 -4.76 8.09
CA LYS A 80 8.32 -3.73 8.95
C LYS A 80 9.17 -2.77 8.14
N ILE A 81 8.81 -1.49 8.20
CA ILE A 81 9.50 -0.43 7.49
C ILE A 81 9.79 0.68 8.49
N MET A 82 11.07 0.95 8.71
CA MET A 82 11.53 2.01 9.61
C MET A 82 10.88 1.96 10.99
N GLY A 83 10.77 0.75 11.54
CA GLY A 83 10.26 0.54 12.89
C GLY A 83 8.75 0.42 13.01
N GLU A 84 8.04 0.55 11.91
CA GLU A 84 6.57 0.48 11.89
C GLU A 84 6.11 -0.53 10.85
N GLU A 85 5.01 -1.21 11.11
CA GLU A 85 4.51 -2.21 10.16
C GLU A 85 3.66 -1.57 9.07
N SER A 86 3.97 -1.90 7.82
CA SER A 86 3.10 -1.60 6.70
C SER A 86 2.10 -2.75 6.57
N GLN A 87 0.82 -2.44 6.69
CA GLN A 87 -0.23 -3.46 6.88
C GLN A 87 -1.01 -3.77 5.61
N ALA A 88 -0.73 -3.07 4.53
CA ALA A 88 -1.38 -3.30 3.24
C ALA A 88 -0.46 -2.77 2.15
N MET A 89 -0.81 -3.06 0.90
CA MET A 89 -0.06 -2.59 -0.25
C MET A 89 -1.00 -1.85 -1.20
N ILE A 90 -0.63 -0.65 -1.62
CA ILE A 90 -1.41 0.07 -2.62
C ILE A 90 -1.28 -0.64 -3.97
N PHE A 91 -2.39 -0.74 -4.65
CA PHE A 91 -2.45 -1.49 -5.91
C PHE A 91 -2.09 -0.63 -7.11
#